data_85b8a8c459fc5f7cae0b737e65074319
#
_entry.id   85b8a8c459fc5f7cae0b737e65074319
#
_cell.length_a   1.000
_cell.length_b   1.000
_cell.length_c   1.000
_cell.angle_alpha   90.00
_cell.angle_beta   90.00
_cell.angle_gamma   90.00
#
_symmetry.space_group_name_H-M   'P 1'
#
loop_
_entity.id
_entity.type
_entity.pdbx_description
1 polymer ?
#
loop_
_entity_poly.entity_id
_entity_poly.type
_entity_poly.pdbx_seq_one_letter_code
_entity_poly.pdbx_strand_id
1 'polypeptide(L)'
;LGLRAFLHFDLLRLFGPVYKENPDGQSICYRTQMNKYATPRLPASAVVDSVLHDLLQAEASLEKHDNELFGADEYNENRDAFLVLRQLRMNIWAVRAMLARAYLYKGDAASKELAHDYAMSVIESGHFTLVESNTDNRILFPEHIFSLHVYELEKLLESDLGIQSSNRLYALQSTIDELYEKGS
;
A
#
# COMPACT_ATOMS: atom_id res chain seq x y z
N LEU A 1 13.34 -3.27 -1.12
CA LEU A 1 12.78 -3.71 0.15
C LEU A 1 11.34 -3.24 0.30
N GLY A 2 11.03 -1.94 0.36
CA GLY A 2 9.69 -1.41 0.59
C GLY A 2 8.61 -1.95 -0.36
N LEU A 3 8.84 -1.96 -1.68
CA LEU A 3 7.91 -2.53 -2.65
C LEU A 3 7.73 -4.05 -2.48
N ARG A 4 8.80 -4.76 -2.11
CA ARG A 4 8.70 -6.20 -1.83
C ARG A 4 7.79 -6.45 -0.64
N ALA A 5 7.97 -5.71 0.43
CA ALA A 5 7.13 -5.79 1.62
C ALA A 5 5.67 -5.45 1.31
N PHE A 6 5.44 -4.35 0.57
CA PHE A 6 4.10 -3.93 0.13
C PHE A 6 3.35 -5.05 -0.60
N LEU A 7 3.97 -5.61 -1.65
CA LEU A 7 3.33 -6.64 -2.47
C LEU A 7 3.08 -7.94 -1.68
N HIS A 8 4.05 -8.38 -0.86
CA HIS A 8 3.87 -9.59 -0.07
C HIS A 8 2.86 -9.41 1.06
N PHE A 9 2.77 -8.21 1.63
CA PHE A 9 1.75 -7.91 2.63
C PHE A 9 0.34 -7.97 2.04
N ASP A 10 0.13 -7.43 0.85
CA ASP A 10 -1.18 -7.53 0.18
C ASP A 10 -1.50 -8.97 -0.23
N LEU A 11 -0.52 -9.73 -0.73
CA LEU A 11 -0.71 -11.17 -0.99
C LEU A 11 -1.05 -11.95 0.29
N LEU A 12 -0.41 -11.64 1.41
CA LEU A 12 -0.73 -12.24 2.71
C LEU A 12 -2.18 -11.98 3.10
N ARG A 13 -2.64 -10.74 2.95
CA ARG A 13 -4.01 -10.34 3.30
C ARG A 13 -5.07 -10.99 2.41
N LEU A 14 -4.75 -11.22 1.14
CA LEU A 14 -5.67 -11.82 0.17
C LEU A 14 -5.71 -13.35 0.24
N PHE A 15 -4.58 -13.99 0.51
CA PHE A 15 -4.41 -15.44 0.35
C PHE A 15 -3.92 -16.16 1.61
N GLY A 16 -3.57 -15.42 2.64
CA GLY A 16 -3.19 -15.98 3.94
C GLY A 16 -4.40 -16.32 4.81
N PRO A 17 -4.17 -17.03 5.92
CA PRO A 17 -5.20 -17.23 6.93
C PRO A 17 -5.54 -15.92 7.64
N VAL A 18 -6.68 -15.87 8.32
CA VAL A 18 -7.01 -14.77 9.22
C VAL A 18 -5.98 -14.76 10.36
N TYR A 19 -5.10 -13.77 10.35
CA TYR A 19 -3.91 -13.74 11.22
C TYR A 19 -4.25 -13.86 12.70
N LYS A 20 -5.28 -13.15 13.15
CA LYS A 20 -5.72 -13.18 14.55
C LYS A 20 -6.14 -14.59 15.02
N GLU A 21 -6.66 -15.40 14.12
CA GLU A 21 -7.19 -16.73 14.44
C GLU A 21 -6.13 -17.82 14.28
N ASN A 22 -5.26 -17.69 13.28
CA ASN A 22 -4.27 -18.71 12.94
C ASN A 22 -2.96 -18.10 12.41
N PRO A 23 -2.14 -17.45 13.28
CA PRO A 23 -0.87 -16.83 12.86
C PRO A 23 0.16 -17.86 12.36
N ASP A 24 0.10 -19.09 12.83
CA ASP A 24 1.02 -20.17 12.43
C ASP A 24 0.51 -20.98 11.22
N GLY A 25 -0.66 -20.62 10.70
CA GLY A 25 -1.22 -21.24 9.50
C GLY A 25 -0.35 -20.99 8.28
N GLN A 26 -0.21 -22.01 7.44
CA GLN A 26 0.53 -21.90 6.17
C GLN A 26 -0.08 -20.82 5.28
N SER A 27 0.77 -19.92 4.82
CA SER A 27 0.38 -18.72 4.08
C SER A 27 1.03 -18.69 2.70
N ILE A 28 1.70 -17.63 2.37
CA ILE A 28 2.34 -17.38 1.07
C ILE A 28 3.85 -17.68 1.11
N CYS A 29 4.46 -17.72 -0.06
CA CYS A 29 5.91 -17.72 -0.18
C CYS A 29 6.44 -16.28 -0.03
N TYR A 30 7.46 -16.05 0.80
CA TYR A 30 8.14 -14.75 0.86
C TYR A 30 9.42 -14.81 0.02
N ARG A 31 9.38 -14.19 -1.15
CA ARG A 31 10.45 -14.31 -2.13
C ARG A 31 11.42 -13.14 -2.04
N THR A 32 12.68 -13.46 -1.72
CA THR A 32 13.74 -12.46 -1.56
C THR A 32 14.76 -12.44 -2.71
N GLN A 33 14.76 -13.50 -3.53
CA GLN A 33 15.72 -13.66 -4.64
C GLN A 33 15.01 -14.01 -5.94
N MET A 34 15.51 -13.47 -7.03
CA MET A 34 15.04 -13.81 -8.36
C MET A 34 15.83 -15.02 -8.89
N ASN A 35 15.26 -16.21 -8.76
CA ASN A 35 15.84 -17.46 -9.23
C ASN A 35 14.73 -18.43 -9.70
N LYS A 36 15.12 -19.56 -10.31
CA LYS A 36 14.20 -20.58 -10.84
C LYS A 36 13.72 -21.60 -9.80
N TYR A 37 14.23 -21.54 -8.58
CA TYR A 37 13.90 -22.53 -7.57
C TYR A 37 12.58 -22.20 -6.87
N ALA A 38 11.87 -23.23 -6.45
CA ALA A 38 10.66 -23.07 -5.67
C ALA A 38 10.98 -22.46 -4.31
N THR A 39 10.18 -21.49 -3.88
CA THR A 39 10.25 -20.91 -2.54
C THR A 39 9.16 -21.56 -1.68
N PRO A 40 9.48 -22.10 -0.51
CA PRO A 40 8.49 -22.72 0.35
C PRO A 40 7.48 -21.68 0.87
N ARG A 41 6.27 -22.15 1.14
CA ARG A 41 5.29 -21.36 1.87
C ARG A 41 5.70 -21.21 3.32
N LEU A 42 5.45 -20.05 3.89
CA LEU A 42 5.76 -19.74 5.28
C LEU A 42 4.47 -19.62 6.12
N PRO A 43 4.54 -19.82 7.44
CA PRO A 43 3.49 -19.39 8.34
C PRO A 43 3.20 -17.88 8.20
N ALA A 44 1.96 -17.47 8.45
CA ALA A 44 1.58 -16.06 8.36
C ALA A 44 2.42 -15.17 9.29
N SER A 45 2.74 -15.65 10.49
CA SER A 45 3.64 -14.96 11.44
C SER A 45 5.01 -14.67 10.84
N ALA A 46 5.64 -15.66 10.22
CA ALA A 46 6.95 -15.51 9.59
C ALA A 46 6.91 -14.56 8.36
N VAL A 47 5.79 -14.53 7.64
CA VAL A 47 5.59 -13.56 6.55
C VAL A 47 5.47 -12.14 7.11
N VAL A 48 4.69 -11.92 8.17
CA VAL A 48 4.58 -10.60 8.84
C VAL A 48 5.93 -10.13 9.35
N ASP A 49 6.70 -11.00 10.00
CA ASP A 49 8.03 -10.65 10.49
C ASP A 49 8.99 -10.31 9.34
N SER A 50 8.90 -11.00 8.20
CA SER A 50 9.68 -10.69 7.00
C SER A 50 9.27 -9.34 6.38
N VAL A 51 7.98 -9.04 6.36
CA VAL A 51 7.44 -7.73 5.91
C VAL A 51 7.97 -6.61 6.79
N LEU A 52 7.86 -6.75 8.11
CA LEU A 52 8.34 -5.76 9.08
C LEU A 52 9.86 -5.56 8.95
N HIS A 53 10.62 -6.63 8.82
CA HIS A 53 12.07 -6.57 8.62
C HIS A 53 12.44 -5.76 7.37
N ASP A 54 11.79 -6.04 6.24
CA ASP A 54 12.04 -5.32 4.99
C ASP A 54 11.64 -3.84 5.07
N LEU A 55 10.54 -3.53 5.76
CA LEU A 55 10.09 -2.15 5.94
C LEU A 55 11.03 -1.36 6.84
N LEU A 56 11.48 -1.93 7.96
CA LEU A 56 12.44 -1.27 8.86
C LEU A 56 13.79 -1.02 8.17
N GLN A 57 14.27 -1.97 7.36
CA GLN A 57 15.47 -1.74 6.55
C GLN A 57 15.26 -0.69 5.45
N ALA A 58 14.08 -0.64 4.85
CA ALA A 58 13.73 0.38 3.87
C ALA A 58 13.67 1.77 4.52
N GLU A 59 13.07 1.89 5.70
CA GLU A 59 13.05 3.12 6.48
C GLU A 59 14.46 3.63 6.77
N ALA A 60 15.33 2.80 7.35
CA ALA A 60 16.70 3.17 7.67
C ALA A 60 17.50 3.62 6.43
N SER A 61 17.19 3.06 5.25
CA SER A 61 17.86 3.42 3.99
C SER A 61 17.36 4.75 3.42
N LEU A 62 16.08 5.07 3.62
CA LEU A 62 15.42 6.26 3.07
C LEU A 62 15.56 7.49 3.99
N GLU A 63 15.71 7.28 5.30
CA GLU A 63 15.66 8.33 6.30
C GLU A 63 16.69 9.45 6.06
N LYS A 64 17.86 9.11 5.53
CA LYS A 64 18.95 10.09 5.31
C LYS A 64 18.67 11.06 4.17
N HIS A 65 17.90 10.67 3.17
CA HIS A 65 17.83 11.40 1.90
C HIS A 65 16.39 11.76 1.49
N ASP A 66 15.42 10.95 1.85
CA ASP A 66 14.08 11.09 1.32
C ASP A 66 13.28 12.22 2.01
N ASN A 67 13.57 12.52 3.27
CA ASN A 67 12.97 13.66 3.99
C ASN A 67 13.31 14.99 3.33
N GLU A 68 14.53 15.13 2.79
CA GLU A 68 14.98 16.35 2.11
C GLU A 68 14.36 16.51 0.71
N LEU A 69 13.97 15.37 0.10
CA LEU A 69 13.41 15.33 -1.25
C LEU A 69 11.89 15.50 -1.26
N PHE A 70 11.24 15.11 -0.18
CA PHE A 70 9.79 15.15 -0.07
C PHE A 70 9.36 16.57 0.33
N GLY A 71 8.75 17.30 -0.56
CA GLY A 71 8.31 18.69 -0.32
C GLY A 71 9.22 19.76 -0.93
N ALA A 72 10.30 19.37 -1.57
CA ALA A 72 11.02 20.30 -2.45
C ALA A 72 10.23 20.45 -3.76
N ASP A 73 10.07 21.71 -4.21
CA ASP A 73 9.22 22.16 -5.31
C ASP A 73 8.93 21.14 -6.40
N GLU A 74 7.65 20.93 -6.65
CA GLU A 74 7.08 19.82 -7.40
C GLU A 74 7.62 19.66 -8.82
N TYR A 75 8.10 20.73 -9.44
CA TYR A 75 8.63 20.68 -10.80
C TYR A 75 9.75 21.69 -11.00
N ASN A 76 10.97 21.19 -11.09
CA ASN A 76 12.10 21.95 -11.56
C ASN A 76 12.71 21.21 -12.76
N GLU A 77 12.75 21.86 -13.92
CA GLU A 77 13.28 21.29 -15.17
C GLU A 77 14.73 20.77 -15.04
N ASN A 78 15.44 21.20 -14.02
CA ASN A 78 16.82 20.78 -13.73
C ASN A 78 16.91 19.58 -12.76
N ARG A 79 15.78 19.04 -12.27
CA ARG A 79 15.80 17.86 -11.40
C ARG A 79 15.69 16.57 -12.18
N ASP A 80 16.38 15.55 -11.69
CA ASP A 80 16.19 14.18 -12.18
C ASP A 80 14.71 13.80 -12.02
N ALA A 81 14.07 13.39 -13.12
CA ALA A 81 12.68 12.96 -13.15
C ALA A 81 12.39 11.83 -12.14
N PHE A 82 13.42 11.08 -11.71
CA PHE A 82 13.30 10.08 -10.65
C PHE A 82 13.02 10.69 -9.27
N LEU A 83 13.49 11.89 -9.01
CA LEU A 83 13.36 12.60 -7.74
C LEU A 83 12.11 13.47 -7.66
N VAL A 84 11.39 13.61 -8.78
CA VAL A 84 10.13 14.38 -8.86
C VAL A 84 8.94 13.43 -8.65
N LEU A 85 7.82 13.95 -8.16
CA LEU A 85 6.59 13.20 -7.88
C LEU A 85 6.85 11.99 -6.97
N ARG A 86 7.42 12.25 -5.81
CA ARG A 86 7.79 11.22 -4.83
C ARG A 86 6.62 10.34 -4.40
N GLN A 87 5.38 10.85 -4.49
CA GLN A 87 4.16 10.09 -4.23
C GLN A 87 3.95 8.90 -5.20
N LEU A 88 4.55 8.95 -6.40
CA LEU A 88 4.47 7.86 -7.35
C LEU A 88 5.58 6.80 -7.16
N ARG A 89 6.37 6.95 -6.10
CA ARG A 89 7.49 6.05 -5.78
C ARG A 89 7.46 5.68 -4.30
N MET A 90 7.98 4.49 -3.99
CA MET A 90 8.16 4.11 -2.59
C MET A 90 9.08 5.12 -1.89
N ASN A 91 8.51 5.87 -0.97
CA ASN A 91 9.14 6.95 -0.22
C ASN A 91 9.11 6.64 1.28
N ILE A 92 9.78 7.46 2.10
CA ILE A 92 9.87 7.25 3.55
C ILE A 92 8.48 7.22 4.22
N TRP A 93 7.58 8.10 3.80
CA TRP A 93 6.23 8.21 4.37
C TRP A 93 5.36 7.01 4.00
N ALA A 94 5.51 6.51 2.77
CA ALA A 94 4.88 5.27 2.34
C ALA A 94 5.35 4.07 3.18
N VAL A 95 6.65 3.98 3.47
CA VAL A 95 7.21 2.94 4.32
C VAL A 95 6.66 3.05 5.75
N ARG A 96 6.60 4.26 6.33
CA ARG A 96 6.03 4.49 7.66
C ARG A 96 4.54 4.16 7.73
N ALA A 97 3.77 4.57 6.73
CA ALA A 97 2.35 4.19 6.64
C ALA A 97 2.17 2.66 6.52
N MET A 98 3.05 1.99 5.79
CA MET A 98 3.05 0.52 5.69
C MET A 98 3.46 -0.15 7.00
N LEU A 99 4.41 0.40 7.76
CA LEU A 99 4.77 -0.06 9.11
C LEU A 99 3.57 0.04 10.05
N ALA A 100 2.87 1.18 10.05
CA ALA A 100 1.64 1.34 10.82
C ALA A 100 0.61 0.23 10.49
N ARG A 101 0.37 -0.03 9.20
CA ARG A 101 -0.57 -1.08 8.75
C ARG A 101 -0.12 -2.48 9.13
N ALA A 102 1.17 -2.80 8.98
CA ALA A 102 1.72 -4.12 9.28
C ALA A 102 1.71 -4.41 10.79
N TYR A 103 2.07 -3.44 11.61
CA TYR A 103 1.98 -3.55 13.07
C TYR A 103 0.53 -3.65 13.56
N LEU A 104 -0.38 -2.88 12.98
CA LEU A 104 -1.81 -3.00 13.29
C LEU A 104 -2.35 -4.39 12.93
N TYR A 105 -1.92 -4.95 11.80
CA TYR A 105 -2.30 -6.30 11.38
C TYR A 105 -1.76 -7.37 12.32
N LYS A 106 -0.55 -7.22 12.86
CA LYS A 106 0.05 -8.10 13.87
C LYS A 106 -0.77 -8.09 15.17
N GLY A 107 -1.22 -6.92 15.63
CA GLY A 107 -2.34 -6.73 16.54
C GLY A 107 -2.10 -7.03 18.02
N ASP A 108 -0.90 -7.41 18.46
CA ASP A 108 -0.56 -7.47 19.88
C ASP A 108 -0.43 -6.05 20.49
N ALA A 109 -0.41 -5.93 21.81
CA ALA A 109 -0.43 -4.63 22.49
C ALA A 109 0.75 -3.73 22.07
N ALA A 110 1.97 -4.27 22.08
CA ALA A 110 3.16 -3.51 21.69
C ALA A 110 3.13 -3.10 20.22
N SER A 111 2.67 -3.99 19.35
CA SER A 111 2.50 -3.69 17.92
C SER A 111 1.46 -2.59 17.67
N LYS A 112 0.39 -2.52 18.46
CA LYS A 112 -0.59 -1.44 18.35
C LYS A 112 -0.03 -0.07 18.75
N GLU A 113 0.83 -0.02 19.76
CA GLU A 113 1.53 1.21 20.12
C GLU A 113 2.45 1.67 18.99
N LEU A 114 3.27 0.76 18.44
CA LEU A 114 4.11 1.07 17.28
C LEU A 114 3.28 1.51 16.06
N ALA A 115 2.14 0.87 15.82
CA ALA A 115 1.24 1.24 14.73
C ALA A 115 0.73 2.68 14.89
N HIS A 116 0.37 3.06 16.12
CA HIS A 116 -0.04 4.43 16.44
C HIS A 116 1.11 5.42 16.19
N ASP A 117 2.31 5.14 16.69
CA ASP A 117 3.45 6.05 16.58
C ASP A 117 3.86 6.27 15.11
N TYR A 118 3.89 5.20 14.31
CA TYR A 118 4.14 5.31 12.87
C TYR A 118 3.04 6.08 12.14
N ALA A 119 1.78 5.86 12.47
CA ALA A 119 0.68 6.62 11.90
C ALA A 119 0.78 8.12 12.25
N MET A 120 1.05 8.44 13.51
CA MET A 120 1.23 9.82 13.96
C MET A 120 2.42 10.49 13.28
N SER A 121 3.52 9.78 13.08
CA SER A 121 4.69 10.33 12.37
C SER A 121 4.36 10.77 10.94
N VAL A 122 3.43 10.08 10.26
CA VAL A 122 2.97 10.49 8.92
C VAL A 122 2.01 11.67 9.00
N ILE A 123 1.05 11.65 9.92
CA ILE A 123 0.06 12.72 10.11
C ILE A 123 0.73 14.04 10.49
N GLU A 124 1.65 13.99 11.44
CA GLU A 124 2.35 15.16 11.98
C GLU A 124 3.47 15.68 11.06
N SER A 125 3.78 14.94 9.99
CA SER A 125 4.81 15.37 9.03
C SER A 125 4.50 16.69 8.32
N GLY A 126 3.21 17.03 8.20
CA GLY A 126 2.75 18.20 7.47
C GLY A 126 2.82 18.10 5.94
N HIS A 127 3.23 16.93 5.40
CA HIS A 127 3.34 16.73 3.95
C HIS A 127 2.02 16.37 3.27
N PHE A 128 1.04 15.91 4.04
CA PHE A 128 -0.25 15.45 3.54
C PHE A 128 -1.37 16.24 4.19
N THR A 129 -2.33 16.67 3.37
CA THR A 129 -3.49 17.44 3.84
C THR A 129 -4.76 16.81 3.31
N LEU A 130 -5.76 16.70 4.17
CA LEU A 130 -7.09 16.28 3.75
C LEU A 130 -7.70 17.35 2.83
N VAL A 131 -8.22 16.90 1.70
CA VAL A 131 -8.85 17.75 0.70
C VAL A 131 -10.30 18.03 1.13
N GLU A 132 -10.73 19.29 1.04
CA GLU A 132 -12.12 19.63 1.30
C GLU A 132 -13.06 18.98 0.30
N SER A 133 -14.22 18.53 0.76
CA SER A 133 -15.18 17.72 -0.01
C SER A 133 -15.78 18.43 -1.24
N ASN A 134 -15.59 19.73 -1.37
CA ASN A 134 -16.13 20.55 -2.46
C ASN A 134 -15.11 20.95 -3.52
N THR A 135 -13.93 20.34 -3.51
CA THR A 135 -12.89 20.65 -4.50
C THR A 135 -13.14 19.93 -5.82
N ASP A 136 -12.77 20.59 -6.92
CA ASP A 136 -12.77 19.98 -8.26
C ASP A 136 -11.65 18.93 -8.43
N ASN A 137 -10.79 18.78 -7.44
CA ASN A 137 -9.68 17.83 -7.44
C ASN A 137 -10.16 16.41 -7.11
N ARG A 138 -10.68 15.71 -8.12
CA ARG A 138 -11.16 14.33 -7.99
C ARG A 138 -10.05 13.30 -7.72
N ILE A 139 -8.79 13.66 -7.96
CA ILE A 139 -7.64 12.77 -7.76
C ILE A 139 -7.20 12.79 -6.30
N LEU A 140 -7.56 13.82 -5.52
CA LEU A 140 -7.17 14.00 -4.11
C LEU A 140 -5.64 13.93 -3.91
N PHE A 141 -4.88 14.47 -4.86
CA PHE A 141 -3.42 14.36 -4.90
C PHE A 141 -2.70 14.79 -3.62
N PRO A 142 -3.15 15.82 -2.87
CA PRO A 142 -2.54 16.21 -1.59
C PRO A 142 -2.65 15.15 -0.49
N GLU A 143 -3.55 14.17 -0.64
CA GLU A 143 -3.71 13.06 0.30
C GLU A 143 -2.85 11.84 -0.05
N HIS A 144 -2.25 11.82 -1.24
CA HIS A 144 -1.51 10.65 -1.72
C HIS A 144 -0.16 10.51 -1.02
N ILE A 145 -0.02 9.52 -0.18
CA ILE A 145 1.25 9.12 0.42
C ILE A 145 2.05 8.29 -0.58
N PHE A 146 1.39 7.36 -1.26
CA PHE A 146 1.96 6.50 -2.28
C PHE A 146 0.89 6.06 -3.27
N SER A 147 1.19 6.19 -4.56
CA SER A 147 0.33 5.77 -5.65
C SER A 147 1.14 5.06 -6.73
N LEU A 148 0.53 4.11 -7.39
CA LEU A 148 1.11 3.48 -8.56
C LEU A 148 0.61 4.18 -9.82
N HIS A 149 1.55 4.65 -10.65
CA HIS A 149 1.19 5.11 -11.99
C HIS A 149 0.99 3.91 -12.90
N VAL A 150 -0.25 3.67 -13.30
CA VAL A 150 -0.61 2.61 -14.24
C VAL A 150 -0.78 3.22 -15.62
N TYR A 151 0.08 2.84 -16.55
CA TYR A 151 -0.01 3.27 -17.92
C TYR A 151 -1.29 2.73 -18.57
N GLU A 152 -2.05 3.60 -19.25
CA GLU A 152 -3.31 3.25 -19.90
C GLU A 152 -4.34 2.56 -18.97
N LEU A 153 -4.44 3.01 -17.72
CA LEU A 153 -5.39 2.47 -16.74
C LEU A 153 -6.83 2.41 -17.30
N GLU A 154 -7.24 3.41 -18.06
CA GLU A 154 -8.55 3.46 -18.72
C GLU A 154 -8.80 2.24 -19.59
N LYS A 155 -7.84 1.89 -20.46
CA LYS A 155 -7.96 0.71 -21.33
C LYS A 155 -8.01 -0.60 -20.55
N LEU A 156 -7.24 -0.69 -19.46
CA LEU A 156 -7.30 -1.87 -18.58
C LEU A 156 -8.67 -1.99 -17.92
N LEU A 157 -9.19 -0.89 -17.41
CA LEU A 157 -10.52 -0.87 -16.79
C LEU A 157 -11.63 -1.17 -17.80
N GLU A 158 -11.56 -0.64 -19.02
CA GLU A 158 -12.49 -0.97 -20.08
C GLU A 158 -12.44 -2.45 -20.49
N SER A 159 -11.22 -3.04 -20.52
CA SER A 159 -11.03 -4.46 -20.82
C SER A 159 -11.69 -5.38 -19.77
N ASP A 160 -11.55 -5.06 -18.50
CA ASP A 160 -11.95 -5.95 -17.42
C ASP A 160 -13.32 -5.60 -16.80
N LEU A 161 -13.70 -4.33 -16.79
CA LEU A 161 -14.93 -3.81 -16.18
C LEU A 161 -15.87 -3.20 -17.23
N GLY A 162 -15.43 -2.98 -18.45
CA GLY A 162 -16.22 -2.34 -19.49
C GLY A 162 -17.50 -3.12 -19.84
N ILE A 163 -18.56 -2.39 -20.21
CA ILE A 163 -19.88 -2.95 -20.48
C ILE A 163 -19.85 -4.02 -21.59
N GLN A 164 -18.91 -3.92 -22.51
CA GLN A 164 -18.75 -4.86 -23.63
C GLN A 164 -17.75 -6.00 -23.37
N SER A 165 -17.11 -6.05 -22.22
CA SER A 165 -16.16 -7.11 -21.89
C SER A 165 -16.89 -8.42 -21.58
N SER A 166 -16.49 -9.51 -22.23
CA SER A 166 -16.99 -10.85 -21.94
C SER A 166 -16.50 -11.40 -20.59
N ASN A 167 -15.41 -10.85 -20.05
CA ASN A 167 -14.77 -11.27 -18.81
C ASN A 167 -14.96 -10.27 -17.66
N ARG A 168 -15.90 -9.35 -17.80
CA ARG A 168 -16.14 -8.31 -16.82
C ARG A 168 -16.53 -8.87 -15.46
N LEU A 169 -15.96 -8.29 -14.42
CA LEU A 169 -16.45 -8.44 -13.05
C LEU A 169 -17.65 -7.53 -12.86
N TYR A 170 -18.79 -8.07 -12.47
CA TYR A 170 -19.97 -7.28 -12.11
C TYR A 170 -20.62 -7.89 -10.87
N ALA A 171 -21.15 -7.05 -10.02
CA ALA A 171 -22.02 -7.50 -8.95
C ALA A 171 -23.42 -7.81 -9.49
N LEU A 172 -24.01 -8.91 -9.03
CA LEU A 172 -25.40 -9.20 -9.32
C LEU A 172 -26.28 -8.09 -8.77
N GLN A 173 -27.32 -7.71 -9.51
CA GLN A 173 -28.24 -6.65 -9.06
C GLN A 173 -28.86 -6.96 -7.69
N SER A 174 -29.15 -8.24 -7.40
CA SER A 174 -29.60 -8.67 -6.07
C SER A 174 -28.63 -8.34 -4.95
N THR A 175 -27.32 -8.53 -5.20
CA THR A 175 -26.27 -8.20 -4.23
C THR A 175 -26.13 -6.68 -4.04
N ILE A 176 -26.28 -5.92 -5.10
CA ILE A 176 -26.29 -4.45 -5.02
C ILE A 176 -27.51 -3.99 -4.21
N ASP A 177 -28.68 -4.56 -4.47
CA ASP A 177 -29.94 -4.24 -3.79
C ASP A 177 -29.93 -4.63 -2.29
N GLU A 178 -29.11 -5.61 -1.90
CA GLU A 178 -28.89 -6.00 -0.49
C GLU A 178 -27.91 -5.09 0.23
N LEU A 179 -26.86 -4.60 -0.46
CA LEU A 179 -25.78 -3.81 0.15
C LEU A 179 -26.08 -2.31 0.17
N TYR A 180 -26.90 -1.84 -0.75
CA TYR A 180 -27.22 -0.43 -0.90
C TYR A 180 -28.73 -0.22 -0.84
N GLU A 181 -29.17 0.74 -0.04
CA GLU A 181 -30.58 1.12 0.03
C GLU A 181 -31.08 1.55 -1.35
N LYS A 182 -32.24 1.00 -1.77
CA LYS A 182 -32.90 1.39 -3.00
C LYS A 182 -33.34 2.84 -2.91
N GLY A 183 -32.59 3.71 -3.53
CA GLY A 183 -33.06 5.04 -3.90
C GLY A 183 -33.08 6.07 -2.78
N SER A 184 -32.03 6.80 -2.72
CA SER A 184 -32.08 8.22 -2.31
C SER A 184 -31.83 9.08 -3.54
#